data_4249fb163f9945159f20cf34d73f97d5
#
_entry.id   4249fb163f9945159f20cf34d73f97d5
#
_cell.length_a   1.000
_cell.length_b   1.000
_cell.length_c   1.000
_cell.angle_alpha   90.00
_cell.angle_beta   90.00
_cell.angle_gamma   90.00
#
_symmetry.space_group_name_H-M   'P 1'
#
loop_
_entity.id
_entity.type
_entity.pdbx_description
1 polymer ?
#
loop_
_entity_poly.entity_id
_entity_poly.type
_entity_poly.pdbx_seq_one_letter_code
_entity_poly.pdbx_strand_id
1 'polypeptide(L)'
;SAEASTTLVVNQWPSTLSAVWPSTMYSARLPQLTFNQYNSNRQNLTARGEYAVLRGNEEVARDTFTTGSPFCPTALATLPAGTYRIISRIIGATSPVLADTTTVILFTDNATRMPAGTPQTCHAVLNERGDSAVLFLSLPDTAYVYASVVSTTGETEHRLLRPKGNVLRLDYAYRPAYGDGATIALAYVSQGRLHTHTCQLRRPEPQKRLQLTWQSFRNRLRPGQDEEWRLRVTYPDGRPARAALTATLYDASLDRFAPLNWPVRLSFPRFVPYASWSSLSQTCSSYAALDADYRHVAPLSFDHFDPSLCSSSHYFVLAEGMRPGIMMDQSVGRMTSAGTAPRLSEPVPVR
;
A
#
# COMPACT_ATOMS: atom_id res chain seq x y z
N SER A 1 25.31 -40.68 27.31
CA SER A 1 25.59 -40.48 25.87
C SER A 1 25.06 -39.13 25.46
N ALA A 2 25.95 -38.24 25.05
CA ALA A 2 25.55 -36.97 24.46
C ALA A 2 25.52 -37.17 22.93
N GLU A 3 24.33 -37.05 22.33
CA GLU A 3 24.17 -36.97 20.87
C GLU A 3 24.30 -35.52 20.45
N ALA A 4 25.32 -35.24 19.63
CA ALA A 4 25.43 -33.95 18.93
C ALA A 4 25.04 -34.18 17.46
N SER A 5 23.95 -33.60 17.01
CA SER A 5 23.62 -33.56 15.59
C SER A 5 24.06 -32.24 14.98
N THR A 6 24.83 -32.29 13.90
CA THR A 6 25.13 -31.14 13.10
C THR A 6 24.51 -31.32 11.72
N THR A 7 23.83 -30.28 11.24
CA THR A 7 23.26 -30.28 9.90
C THR A 7 24.30 -29.76 8.93
N LEU A 8 24.83 -30.63 8.08
CA LEU A 8 25.74 -30.24 6.99
C LEU A 8 24.91 -29.72 5.83
N VAL A 9 25.01 -28.43 5.55
CA VAL A 9 24.38 -27.83 4.37
C VAL A 9 25.27 -28.06 3.16
N VAL A 10 24.91 -29.03 2.32
CA VAL A 10 25.74 -29.50 1.20
C VAL A 10 25.53 -28.67 -0.08
N ASN A 11 24.50 -27.79 -0.17
CA ASN A 11 24.18 -27.16 -1.43
C ASN A 11 23.94 -25.64 -1.30
N GLN A 12 24.95 -24.85 -1.69
CA GLN A 12 24.88 -23.39 -1.77
C GLN A 12 24.72 -22.88 -3.23
N TRP A 13 24.23 -23.72 -4.15
CA TRP A 13 24.07 -23.33 -5.52
C TRP A 13 22.96 -22.26 -5.66
N PRO A 14 23.19 -21.24 -6.53
CA PRO A 14 22.14 -20.28 -6.87
C PRO A 14 20.92 -21.01 -7.44
N SER A 15 19.77 -20.82 -6.85
CA SER A 15 18.55 -21.56 -7.24
C SER A 15 17.54 -20.70 -7.99
N THR A 16 17.42 -19.43 -7.63
CA THR A 16 16.41 -18.55 -8.23
C THR A 16 16.89 -17.10 -8.32
N LEU A 17 16.50 -16.44 -9.41
CA LEU A 17 16.56 -14.98 -9.54
C LEU A 17 15.14 -14.42 -9.35
N SER A 18 14.97 -13.48 -8.44
CA SER A 18 13.74 -12.71 -8.26
C SER A 18 13.95 -11.30 -8.83
N ALA A 19 13.58 -11.11 -10.08
CA ALA A 19 13.67 -9.85 -10.81
C ALA A 19 12.28 -9.28 -11.04
N VAL A 20 11.72 -8.61 -10.02
CA VAL A 20 10.34 -8.08 -10.09
C VAL A 20 10.36 -6.72 -10.76
N TRP A 21 9.92 -6.69 -12.02
CA TRP A 21 9.70 -5.46 -12.78
C TRP A 21 8.27 -4.95 -12.59
N PRO A 22 8.05 -3.63 -12.44
CA PRO A 22 6.72 -3.06 -12.55
C PRO A 22 6.14 -3.30 -13.94
N SER A 23 4.85 -3.60 -14.02
CA SER A 23 4.17 -3.79 -15.32
C SER A 23 4.10 -2.51 -16.15
N THR A 24 4.18 -1.35 -15.49
CA THR A 24 4.14 -0.03 -16.12
C THR A 24 5.21 0.87 -15.52
N MET A 25 5.83 1.71 -16.34
CA MET A 25 6.84 2.68 -15.91
C MET A 25 6.70 4.01 -16.66
N TYR A 26 7.23 5.07 -16.07
CA TYR A 26 7.32 6.39 -16.66
C TYR A 26 8.79 6.78 -16.85
N SER A 27 9.20 7.07 -18.09
CA SER A 27 10.62 7.29 -18.45
C SER A 27 11.30 8.43 -17.72
N ALA A 28 10.56 9.52 -17.42
CA ALA A 28 11.09 10.67 -16.70
C ALA A 28 11.19 10.42 -15.18
N ARG A 29 10.57 9.35 -14.66
CA ARG A 29 10.58 8.99 -13.25
C ARG A 29 10.62 7.48 -13.07
N LEU A 30 11.76 6.91 -13.34
CA LEU A 30 12.00 5.48 -13.18
C LEU A 30 12.11 5.11 -11.69
N PRO A 31 11.52 3.99 -11.27
CA PRO A 31 11.62 3.53 -9.90
C PRO A 31 13.00 2.97 -9.59
N GLN A 32 13.40 3.01 -8.31
CA GLN A 32 14.50 2.19 -7.84
C GLN A 32 14.02 0.75 -7.68
N LEU A 33 14.75 -0.19 -8.23
CA LEU A 33 14.48 -1.63 -8.20
C LEU A 33 15.56 -2.33 -7.40
N THR A 34 15.19 -3.42 -6.74
CA THR A 34 16.15 -4.32 -6.08
C THR A 34 15.82 -5.73 -6.49
N PHE A 35 16.74 -6.40 -7.16
CA PHE A 35 16.61 -7.80 -7.53
C PHE A 35 17.39 -8.67 -6.56
N ASN A 36 16.84 -9.83 -6.24
CA ASN A 36 17.44 -10.73 -5.29
C ASN A 36 17.72 -12.08 -5.94
N GLN A 37 18.85 -12.67 -5.58
CA GLN A 37 19.18 -14.03 -5.93
C GLN A 37 19.24 -14.86 -4.65
N TYR A 38 18.61 -16.00 -4.68
CA TYR A 38 18.56 -16.92 -3.54
C TYR A 38 19.29 -18.21 -3.85
N ASN A 39 19.90 -18.80 -2.83
CA ASN A 39 20.36 -20.17 -2.88
C ASN A 39 19.20 -21.14 -2.49
N SER A 40 19.49 -22.43 -2.53
CA SER A 40 18.55 -23.48 -2.13
C SER A 40 18.04 -23.33 -0.68
N ASN A 41 18.79 -22.65 0.19
CA ASN A 41 18.47 -22.38 1.58
C ASN A 41 17.76 -21.03 1.79
N ARG A 42 17.31 -20.36 0.72
CA ARG A 42 16.68 -19.04 0.74
C ARG A 42 17.56 -17.91 1.29
N GLN A 43 18.87 -18.08 1.26
CA GLN A 43 19.80 -17.01 1.61
C GLN A 43 20.08 -16.14 0.40
N ASN A 44 20.17 -14.83 0.61
CA ASN A 44 20.52 -13.88 -0.45
C ASN A 44 21.96 -14.07 -0.88
N LEU A 45 22.18 -14.10 -2.20
CA LEU A 45 23.49 -14.11 -2.82
C LEU A 45 23.72 -12.80 -3.56
N THR A 46 24.94 -12.29 -3.49
CA THR A 46 25.35 -11.14 -4.27
C THR A 46 25.97 -11.63 -5.57
N ALA A 47 25.40 -11.23 -6.69
CA ALA A 47 25.87 -11.55 -8.02
C ALA A 47 25.65 -10.39 -8.98
N ARG A 48 26.45 -10.33 -10.04
CA ARG A 48 26.27 -9.38 -11.12
C ARG A 48 25.30 -9.95 -12.15
N GLY A 49 24.27 -9.20 -12.45
CA GLY A 49 23.29 -9.51 -13.48
C GLY A 49 23.27 -8.46 -14.58
N GLU A 50 22.61 -8.77 -15.66
CA GLU A 50 22.30 -7.86 -16.75
C GLU A 50 20.83 -7.96 -17.12
N TYR A 51 20.29 -6.89 -17.68
CA TYR A 51 18.98 -6.93 -18.31
C TYR A 51 19.07 -6.37 -19.72
N ALA A 52 18.39 -7.05 -20.64
CA ALA A 52 18.23 -6.64 -22.03
C ALA A 52 16.78 -6.21 -22.27
N VAL A 53 16.60 -5.06 -22.90
CA VAL A 53 15.31 -4.48 -23.24
C VAL A 53 15.05 -4.73 -24.74
N LEU A 54 13.96 -5.42 -25.06
CA LEU A 54 13.62 -5.78 -26.42
C LEU A 54 12.33 -5.08 -26.86
N ARG A 55 12.34 -4.56 -28.08
CA ARG A 55 11.15 -4.09 -28.79
C ARG A 55 10.81 -5.10 -29.90
N GLY A 56 9.78 -5.88 -29.70
CA GLY A 56 9.58 -7.08 -30.52
C GLY A 56 10.70 -8.11 -30.31
N ASN A 57 11.49 -8.36 -31.33
CA ASN A 57 12.66 -9.25 -31.24
C ASN A 57 14.02 -8.52 -31.29
N GLU A 58 13.99 -7.21 -31.42
CA GLU A 58 15.20 -6.39 -31.48
C GLU A 58 15.58 -5.91 -30.09
N GLU A 59 16.85 -6.07 -29.71
CA GLU A 59 17.41 -5.51 -28.49
C GLU A 59 17.69 -4.01 -28.70
N VAL A 60 17.03 -3.16 -27.89
CA VAL A 60 17.13 -1.70 -28.01
C VAL A 60 17.93 -1.07 -26.89
N ALA A 61 18.12 -1.77 -25.79
CA ALA A 61 18.95 -1.31 -24.68
C ALA A 61 19.41 -2.48 -23.81
N ARG A 62 20.51 -2.28 -23.11
CA ARG A 62 21.08 -3.23 -22.14
C ARG A 62 21.78 -2.47 -21.01
N ASP A 63 21.68 -3.01 -19.79
CA ASP A 63 22.41 -2.48 -18.65
C ASP A 63 22.61 -3.59 -17.60
N THR A 64 23.34 -3.30 -16.54
CA THR A 64 23.70 -4.27 -15.51
C THR A 64 23.14 -3.89 -14.15
N PHE A 65 23.01 -4.87 -13.27
CA PHE A 65 22.61 -4.69 -11.88
C PHE A 65 23.42 -5.60 -10.96
N THR A 66 23.38 -5.31 -9.67
CA THR A 66 23.92 -6.20 -8.63
C THR A 66 22.78 -6.64 -7.73
N THR A 67 22.64 -7.96 -7.51
CA THR A 67 21.60 -8.50 -6.63
C THR A 67 21.79 -8.03 -5.19
N GLY A 68 20.70 -7.74 -4.50
CA GLY A 68 20.70 -7.18 -3.13
C GLY A 68 20.98 -5.67 -3.06
N SER A 69 21.33 -5.02 -4.17
CA SER A 69 21.59 -3.58 -4.22
C SER A 69 20.50 -2.85 -5.02
N PRO A 70 20.01 -1.68 -4.57
CA PRO A 70 19.06 -0.88 -5.34
C PRO A 70 19.75 -0.28 -6.58
N PHE A 71 19.05 -0.28 -7.72
CA PHE A 71 19.49 0.34 -8.96
C PHE A 71 18.33 1.03 -9.68
N CYS A 72 18.64 2.01 -10.51
CA CYS A 72 17.65 2.65 -11.38
C CYS A 72 17.86 2.13 -12.81
N PRO A 73 16.82 1.67 -13.53
CA PRO A 73 16.95 1.13 -14.89
C PRO A 73 17.07 2.25 -15.93
N THR A 74 18.19 2.99 -15.89
CA THR A 74 18.43 4.20 -16.70
C THR A 74 18.40 3.94 -18.20
N ALA A 75 18.67 2.71 -18.64
CA ALA A 75 18.55 2.32 -20.04
C ALA A 75 17.15 2.54 -20.64
N LEU A 76 16.11 2.60 -19.80
CA LEU A 76 14.74 2.88 -20.23
C LEU A 76 14.43 4.38 -20.36
N ALA A 77 15.25 5.27 -19.82
CA ALA A 77 14.96 6.71 -19.75
C ALA A 77 14.81 7.37 -21.13
N THR A 78 15.55 6.89 -22.10
CA THR A 78 15.62 7.47 -23.46
C THR A 78 14.75 6.75 -24.49
N LEU A 79 14.12 5.64 -24.09
CA LEU A 79 13.31 4.86 -25.01
C LEU A 79 11.95 5.52 -25.26
N PRO A 80 11.40 5.39 -26.47
CA PRO A 80 10.06 5.92 -26.78
C PRO A 80 8.97 5.13 -26.03
N ALA A 81 7.78 5.72 -25.90
CA ALA A 81 6.64 5.04 -25.33
C ALA A 81 6.30 3.74 -26.10
N GLY A 82 5.97 2.69 -25.36
CA GLY A 82 5.66 1.41 -25.96
C GLY A 82 5.69 0.24 -24.99
N THR A 83 5.53 -0.95 -25.54
CA THR A 83 5.62 -2.21 -24.82
C THR A 83 6.98 -2.84 -25.09
N TYR A 84 7.68 -3.17 -24.01
CA TYR A 84 9.01 -3.76 -24.05
C TYR A 84 9.02 -5.08 -23.31
N ARG A 85 9.74 -6.06 -23.87
CA ARG A 85 10.07 -7.31 -23.19
C ARG A 85 11.44 -7.14 -22.55
N ILE A 86 11.56 -7.37 -21.26
CA ILE A 86 12.81 -7.25 -20.51
C ILE A 86 13.23 -8.64 -20.09
N ILE A 87 14.44 -9.02 -20.43
CA ILE A 87 15.07 -10.29 -20.04
C ILE A 87 16.17 -9.95 -19.03
N SER A 88 15.99 -10.39 -17.79
CA SER A 88 16.97 -10.23 -16.71
C SER A 88 17.67 -11.56 -16.46
N ARG A 89 19.00 -11.58 -16.36
CA ARG A 89 19.76 -12.80 -16.11
C ARG A 89 21.03 -12.52 -15.28
N ILE A 90 21.51 -13.53 -14.60
CA ILE A 90 22.81 -13.49 -13.92
C ILE A 90 23.92 -13.75 -14.94
N ILE A 91 24.94 -12.91 -14.94
CA ILE A 91 26.08 -13.04 -15.86
C ILE A 91 26.86 -14.31 -15.56
N GLY A 92 27.12 -15.08 -16.60
CA GLY A 92 27.86 -16.35 -16.49
C GLY A 92 27.04 -17.56 -16.03
N ALA A 93 25.75 -17.35 -15.73
CA ALA A 93 24.87 -18.45 -15.38
C ALA A 93 24.33 -19.14 -16.65
N THR A 94 24.39 -20.47 -16.69
CA THR A 94 23.85 -21.29 -17.76
C THR A 94 22.44 -21.81 -17.46
N SER A 95 22.02 -21.73 -16.19
CA SER A 95 20.70 -22.22 -15.76
C SER A 95 19.59 -21.24 -16.16
N PRO A 96 18.50 -21.69 -16.79
CA PRO A 96 17.35 -20.86 -17.15
C PRO A 96 16.60 -20.33 -15.91
N VAL A 97 16.78 -20.95 -14.75
CA VAL A 97 16.17 -20.51 -13.48
C VAL A 97 16.80 -19.19 -12.97
N LEU A 98 17.97 -18.83 -13.49
CA LEU A 98 18.65 -17.57 -13.20
C LEU A 98 18.39 -16.48 -14.24
N ALA A 99 17.32 -16.64 -15.01
CA ALA A 99 16.81 -15.64 -15.94
C ALA A 99 15.30 -15.46 -15.72
N ASP A 100 14.84 -14.23 -15.91
CA ASP A 100 13.42 -13.86 -15.86
C ASP A 100 13.07 -13.00 -17.06
N THR A 101 11.83 -13.16 -17.55
CA THR A 101 11.34 -12.39 -18.69
C THR A 101 10.01 -11.74 -18.34
N THR A 102 9.97 -10.43 -18.43
CA THR A 102 8.80 -9.62 -18.07
C THR A 102 8.45 -8.65 -19.19
N THR A 103 7.17 -8.35 -19.35
CA THR A 103 6.69 -7.31 -20.26
C THR A 103 6.37 -6.05 -19.49
N VAL A 104 6.90 -4.93 -19.95
CA VAL A 104 6.74 -3.61 -19.32
C VAL A 104 6.17 -2.62 -20.34
N ILE A 105 5.22 -1.80 -19.91
CA ILE A 105 4.67 -0.68 -20.67
C ILE A 105 5.37 0.59 -20.20
N LEU A 106 6.07 1.26 -21.11
CA LEU A 106 6.78 2.51 -20.84
C LEU A 106 5.97 3.68 -21.35
N PHE A 107 5.67 4.65 -20.46
CA PHE A 107 5.08 5.94 -20.79
C PHE A 107 6.14 7.02 -20.88
N THR A 108 5.95 7.98 -21.76
CA THR A 108 6.79 9.18 -21.92
C THR A 108 5.92 10.43 -21.94
N ASP A 109 6.48 11.59 -21.65
CA ASP A 109 5.76 12.86 -21.56
C ASP A 109 4.95 13.22 -22.82
N ASN A 110 5.53 12.93 -23.96
CA ASN A 110 4.99 13.35 -25.26
C ASN A 110 4.23 12.25 -26.00
N ALA A 111 4.00 11.11 -25.35
CA ALA A 111 3.31 10.00 -25.97
C ALA A 111 1.81 10.32 -26.14
N THR A 112 1.36 10.40 -27.37
CA THR A 112 -0.06 10.48 -27.72
C THR A 112 -0.61 9.13 -28.19
N ARG A 113 0.28 8.21 -28.59
CA ARG A 113 -0.07 6.88 -29.06
C ARG A 113 0.87 5.82 -28.51
N MET A 114 0.29 4.71 -28.09
CA MET A 114 0.97 3.44 -27.86
C MET A 114 0.86 2.53 -29.08
N PRO A 115 1.81 1.61 -29.29
CA PRO A 115 1.71 0.62 -30.33
C PRO A 115 0.42 -0.21 -30.24
N ALA A 116 -0.03 -0.71 -31.39
CA ALA A 116 -1.17 -1.63 -31.43
C ALA A 116 -0.92 -2.86 -30.56
N GLY A 117 -1.95 -3.31 -29.84
CA GLY A 117 -1.84 -4.45 -28.93
C GLY A 117 -1.30 -4.11 -27.52
N THR A 118 -0.96 -2.83 -27.24
CA THR A 118 -0.62 -2.43 -25.86
C THR A 118 -1.83 -2.63 -24.95
N PRO A 119 -1.68 -3.32 -23.81
CA PRO A 119 -2.75 -3.50 -22.85
C PRO A 119 -3.28 -2.17 -22.31
N GLN A 120 -4.59 -2.13 -22.09
CA GLN A 120 -5.23 -1.00 -21.41
C GLN A 120 -4.80 -0.98 -19.95
N THR A 121 -4.24 0.15 -19.54
CA THR A 121 -3.70 0.28 -18.17
C THR A 121 -3.67 1.74 -17.74
N CYS A 122 -3.59 1.94 -16.43
CA CYS A 122 -3.32 3.23 -15.82
C CYS A 122 -2.01 3.16 -15.03
N HIS A 123 -1.15 4.12 -15.25
CA HIS A 123 0.06 4.30 -14.47
C HIS A 123 -0.01 5.64 -13.73
N ALA A 124 0.00 5.60 -12.41
CA ALA A 124 -0.03 6.79 -11.57
C ALA A 124 1.33 6.96 -10.88
N VAL A 125 1.93 8.12 -11.05
CA VAL A 125 3.20 8.47 -10.44
C VAL A 125 3.00 9.65 -9.51
N LEU A 126 3.12 9.41 -8.22
CA LEU A 126 3.13 10.46 -7.21
C LEU A 126 4.55 11.00 -7.04
N ASN A 127 4.68 12.29 -6.71
CA ASN A 127 5.95 12.81 -6.24
C ASN A 127 6.26 12.29 -4.81
N GLU A 128 7.48 12.51 -4.34
CA GLU A 128 7.92 12.04 -3.01
C GLU A 128 7.08 12.59 -1.85
N ARG A 129 6.50 13.78 -2.02
CA ARG A 129 5.64 14.41 -1.02
C ARG A 129 4.19 13.94 -1.07
N GLY A 130 3.80 13.26 -2.16
CA GLY A 130 2.43 12.83 -2.39
C GLY A 130 1.45 13.98 -2.69
N ASP A 131 1.96 15.17 -3.03
CA ASP A 131 1.16 16.37 -3.31
C ASP A 131 0.96 16.64 -4.80
N SER A 132 1.60 15.88 -5.68
CA SER A 132 1.35 15.91 -7.11
C SER A 132 1.40 14.51 -7.71
N ALA A 133 0.59 14.30 -8.73
CA ALA A 133 0.49 13.05 -9.46
C ALA A 133 0.42 13.30 -10.96
N VAL A 134 1.12 12.44 -11.70
CA VAL A 134 0.97 12.31 -13.15
C VAL A 134 0.34 10.95 -13.41
N LEU A 135 -0.79 10.95 -14.11
CA LEU A 135 -1.49 9.71 -14.48
C LEU A 135 -1.42 9.54 -15.99
N PHE A 136 -1.02 8.38 -16.42
CA PHE A 136 -1.02 7.95 -17.82
C PHE A 136 -2.02 6.82 -18.00
N LEU A 137 -2.89 6.93 -18.98
CA LEU A 137 -3.81 5.89 -19.37
C LEU A 137 -3.53 5.46 -20.80
N SER A 138 -3.38 4.15 -21.01
CA SER A 138 -3.43 3.54 -22.35
C SER A 138 -4.86 3.07 -22.60
N LEU A 139 -5.49 3.62 -23.63
CA LEU A 139 -6.94 3.53 -23.88
C LEU A 139 -7.19 3.10 -25.35
N PRO A 140 -8.38 2.56 -25.68
CA PRO A 140 -8.81 2.50 -27.05
C PRO A 140 -9.10 3.89 -27.60
N ASP A 141 -8.91 4.10 -28.90
CA ASP A 141 -9.08 5.40 -29.57
C ASP A 141 -10.47 6.05 -29.40
N THR A 142 -11.47 5.25 -29.04
CA THR A 142 -12.88 5.68 -28.87
C THR A 142 -13.31 5.86 -27.42
N ALA A 143 -12.41 5.64 -26.45
CA ALA A 143 -12.77 5.70 -25.05
C ALA A 143 -12.95 7.14 -24.57
N TYR A 144 -13.98 7.36 -23.75
CA TYR A 144 -14.13 8.55 -22.93
C TYR A 144 -13.77 8.21 -21.49
N VAL A 145 -12.98 9.07 -20.87
CA VAL A 145 -12.59 8.93 -19.47
C VAL A 145 -13.36 9.93 -18.64
N TYR A 146 -14.10 9.45 -17.69
CA TYR A 146 -14.71 10.28 -16.67
C TYR A 146 -13.71 10.43 -15.52
N ALA A 147 -13.29 11.63 -15.24
CA ALA A 147 -12.37 11.97 -14.17
C ALA A 147 -13.10 12.80 -13.11
N SER A 148 -13.04 12.37 -11.87
CA SER A 148 -13.56 13.13 -10.74
C SER A 148 -12.49 13.32 -9.67
N VAL A 149 -12.55 14.45 -8.97
CA VAL A 149 -11.68 14.79 -7.84
C VAL A 149 -12.57 15.02 -6.62
N VAL A 150 -12.44 14.18 -5.61
CA VAL A 150 -13.20 14.28 -4.37
C VAL A 150 -12.26 14.70 -3.24
N SER A 151 -12.51 15.85 -2.64
CA SER A 151 -11.70 16.43 -1.58
C SER A 151 -12.32 16.24 -0.19
N THR A 152 -11.56 16.48 0.87
CA THR A 152 -12.05 16.46 2.24
C THR A 152 -13.03 17.58 2.55
N THR A 153 -13.04 18.64 1.74
CA THR A 153 -13.98 19.76 1.86
C THR A 153 -15.29 19.53 1.13
N GLY A 154 -15.46 18.35 0.50
CA GLY A 154 -16.63 18.00 -0.30
C GLY A 154 -16.62 18.61 -1.71
N GLU A 155 -15.59 19.38 -2.07
CA GLU A 155 -15.44 19.89 -3.41
C GLU A 155 -15.21 18.74 -4.40
N THR A 156 -15.98 18.72 -5.48
CA THR A 156 -15.91 17.67 -6.48
C THR A 156 -15.76 18.30 -7.86
N GLU A 157 -14.67 17.99 -8.52
CA GLU A 157 -14.46 18.33 -9.91
C GLU A 157 -14.85 17.13 -10.79
N HIS A 158 -15.57 17.36 -11.87
CA HIS A 158 -15.94 16.34 -12.84
C HIS A 158 -15.52 16.77 -14.25
N ARG A 159 -14.89 15.87 -14.96
CA ARG A 159 -14.47 16.11 -16.35
C ARG A 159 -14.70 14.86 -17.18
N LEU A 160 -15.31 15.04 -18.35
CA LEU A 160 -15.35 14.01 -19.38
C LEU A 160 -14.25 14.32 -20.39
N LEU A 161 -13.29 13.41 -20.52
CA LEU A 161 -12.09 13.60 -21.31
C LEU A 161 -12.06 12.61 -22.46
N ARG A 162 -11.61 13.07 -23.62
CA ARG A 162 -11.33 12.22 -24.77
C ARG A 162 -9.86 12.38 -25.13
N PRO A 163 -9.08 11.28 -25.19
CA PRO A 163 -7.70 11.33 -25.66
C PRO A 163 -7.63 11.74 -27.14
N LYS A 164 -6.59 12.45 -27.52
CA LYS A 164 -6.31 12.76 -28.95
C LYS A 164 -5.72 11.59 -29.73
N GLY A 165 -5.44 10.50 -29.07
CA GLY A 165 -4.93 9.23 -29.57
C GLY A 165 -5.38 8.15 -28.60
N ASN A 166 -4.53 7.19 -28.31
CA ASN A 166 -4.82 6.13 -27.34
C ASN A 166 -4.06 6.28 -26.01
N VAL A 167 -3.45 7.46 -25.78
CA VAL A 167 -2.81 7.81 -24.50
C VAL A 167 -3.42 9.09 -23.96
N LEU A 168 -3.84 9.06 -22.72
CA LEU A 168 -4.26 10.24 -21.97
C LEU A 168 -3.28 10.47 -20.83
N ARG A 169 -2.71 11.68 -20.76
CA ARG A 169 -1.92 12.16 -19.65
C ARG A 169 -2.74 13.16 -18.85
N LEU A 170 -2.74 13.02 -17.52
CA LEU A 170 -3.40 13.89 -16.59
C LEU A 170 -2.41 14.30 -15.49
N ASP A 171 -2.28 15.60 -15.29
CA ASP A 171 -1.44 16.17 -14.25
C ASP A 171 -2.33 16.76 -13.16
N TYR A 172 -2.12 16.35 -11.93
CA TYR A 172 -2.82 16.84 -10.76
C TYR A 172 -1.84 17.32 -9.71
N ALA A 173 -2.16 18.46 -9.11
CA ALA A 173 -1.41 18.99 -7.97
C ALA A 173 -2.35 19.27 -6.82
N TYR A 174 -1.86 19.12 -5.60
CA TYR A 174 -2.59 19.49 -4.41
C TYR A 174 -2.95 20.99 -4.45
N ARG A 175 -4.17 21.30 -4.04
CA ARG A 175 -4.68 22.66 -3.85
C ARG A 175 -5.14 22.83 -2.41
N PRO A 176 -4.98 24.02 -1.79
CA PRO A 176 -5.46 24.26 -0.42
C PRO A 176 -6.94 23.96 -0.22
N ALA A 177 -7.77 24.13 -1.26
CA ALA A 177 -9.19 23.77 -1.25
C ALA A 177 -9.47 22.28 -1.01
N TYR A 178 -8.47 21.40 -1.20
CA TYR A 178 -8.62 19.96 -0.96
C TYR A 178 -8.51 19.57 0.53
N GLY A 179 -8.22 20.53 1.43
CA GLY A 179 -8.09 20.22 2.86
C GLY A 179 -6.94 19.27 3.15
N ASP A 180 -7.20 18.10 3.72
CA ASP A 180 -6.15 17.11 4.02
C ASP A 180 -5.68 16.32 2.78
N GLY A 181 -6.48 16.35 1.70
CA GLY A 181 -6.14 15.72 0.45
C GLY A 181 -7.36 15.50 -0.44
N ALA A 182 -7.14 14.87 -1.58
CA ALA A 182 -8.19 14.54 -2.53
C ALA A 182 -7.92 13.18 -3.17
N THR A 183 -8.98 12.49 -3.52
CA THR A 183 -8.93 11.29 -4.34
C THR A 183 -9.34 11.63 -5.77
N ILE A 184 -8.45 11.30 -6.70
CA ILE A 184 -8.71 11.33 -8.13
C ILE A 184 -9.27 9.97 -8.51
N ALA A 185 -10.50 9.92 -8.98
CA ALA A 185 -11.15 8.70 -9.43
C ALA A 185 -11.42 8.78 -10.94
N LEU A 186 -10.88 7.83 -11.67
CA LEU A 186 -11.01 7.72 -13.12
C LEU A 186 -11.88 6.51 -13.46
N ALA A 187 -12.77 6.66 -14.44
CA ALA A 187 -13.58 5.59 -14.96
C ALA A 187 -13.71 5.68 -16.48
N TYR A 188 -13.65 4.55 -17.16
CA TYR A 188 -13.95 4.44 -18.58
C TYR A 188 -14.52 3.07 -18.91
N VAL A 189 -15.26 2.99 -19.99
CA VAL A 189 -15.83 1.74 -20.48
C VAL A 189 -15.09 1.32 -21.75
N SER A 190 -14.65 0.08 -21.78
CA SER A 190 -14.01 -0.53 -22.93
C SER A 190 -14.45 -1.99 -23.07
N GLN A 191 -14.78 -2.40 -24.28
CA GLN A 191 -15.23 -3.77 -24.57
C GLN A 191 -16.35 -4.26 -23.63
N GLY A 192 -17.29 -3.38 -23.29
CA GLY A 192 -18.39 -3.68 -22.38
C GLY A 192 -18.01 -3.82 -20.90
N ARG A 193 -16.78 -3.51 -20.53
CA ARG A 193 -16.29 -3.55 -19.15
C ARG A 193 -15.99 -2.16 -18.62
N LEU A 194 -16.35 -1.94 -17.37
CA LEU A 194 -15.96 -0.74 -16.63
C LEU A 194 -14.55 -0.92 -16.08
N HIS A 195 -13.67 0.03 -16.38
CA HIS A 195 -12.33 0.14 -15.82
C HIS A 195 -12.27 1.34 -14.89
N THR A 196 -11.74 1.15 -13.69
CA THR A 196 -11.65 2.20 -12.68
C THR A 196 -10.25 2.28 -12.11
N HIS A 197 -9.79 3.51 -11.86
CA HIS A 197 -8.50 3.76 -11.24
C HIS A 197 -8.63 4.88 -10.22
N THR A 198 -7.89 4.79 -9.14
CA THR A 198 -7.86 5.81 -8.10
C THR A 198 -6.44 6.22 -7.77
N CYS A 199 -6.24 7.50 -7.49
CA CYS A 199 -4.98 8.04 -7.01
C CYS A 199 -5.28 9.06 -5.91
N GLN A 200 -4.49 9.05 -4.84
CA GLN A 200 -4.69 9.96 -3.71
C GLN A 200 -3.60 11.03 -3.67
N LEU A 201 -4.01 12.29 -3.68
CA LEU A 201 -3.16 13.42 -3.35
C LEU A 201 -3.29 13.74 -1.86
N ARG A 202 -2.18 14.08 -1.23
CA ARG A 202 -2.13 14.44 0.19
C ARG A 202 -1.63 15.85 0.34
N ARG A 203 -2.11 16.53 1.38
CA ARG A 203 -1.56 17.81 1.77
C ARG A 203 -0.07 17.63 2.09
N PRO A 204 0.82 18.46 1.50
CA PRO A 204 2.24 18.40 1.82
C PRO A 204 2.46 18.62 3.31
N GLU A 205 3.33 17.82 3.91
CA GLU A 205 3.67 18.02 5.31
C GLU A 205 4.46 19.30 5.49
N PRO A 206 4.00 20.24 6.33
CA PRO A 206 4.89 21.28 6.78
C PRO A 206 6.05 20.60 7.49
N GLN A 207 7.27 21.08 7.25
CA GLN A 207 8.45 20.57 7.93
C GLN A 207 8.35 20.94 9.42
N LYS A 208 7.70 20.05 10.19
CA LYS A 208 7.51 20.22 11.64
C LYS A 208 8.63 19.58 12.45
N ARG A 209 9.62 18.99 11.80
CA ARG A 209 10.79 18.43 12.49
C ARG A 209 11.61 19.57 13.06
N LEU A 210 11.68 19.64 14.37
CA LEU A 210 12.58 20.57 15.05
C LEU A 210 13.98 19.95 15.09
N GLN A 211 14.98 20.82 14.96
CA GLN A 211 16.37 20.45 15.16
C GLN A 211 16.78 20.77 16.59
N LEU A 212 17.38 19.80 17.22
CA LEU A 212 17.87 19.88 18.60
C LEU A 212 19.39 19.88 18.55
N THR A 213 20.02 20.92 19.07
CA THR A 213 21.47 21.05 19.10
C THR A 213 21.93 21.39 20.52
N TRP A 214 22.80 20.57 21.06
CA TRP A 214 23.44 20.84 22.32
C TRP A 214 24.44 21.99 22.18
N GLN A 215 24.30 23.03 22.99
CA GLN A 215 25.26 24.12 23.07
C GLN A 215 26.29 23.86 24.16
N SER A 216 25.84 23.36 25.32
CA SER A 216 26.70 22.86 26.37
C SER A 216 26.17 21.52 26.86
N PHE A 217 27.05 20.54 26.94
CA PHE A 217 26.70 19.18 27.36
C PHE A 217 27.97 18.47 27.86
N ARG A 218 27.87 17.83 29.02
CA ARG A 218 28.88 16.87 29.50
C ARG A 218 28.29 15.49 29.58
N ASN A 219 29.01 14.53 29.05
CA ASN A 219 28.58 13.13 29.04
C ASN A 219 28.97 12.34 30.30
N ARG A 220 29.69 12.98 31.24
CA ARG A 220 30.09 12.36 32.50
C ARG A 220 29.94 13.37 33.59
N LEU A 221 29.18 12.99 34.63
CA LEU A 221 28.93 13.79 35.83
C LEU A 221 29.48 13.04 37.03
N ARG A 222 29.89 13.82 38.06
CA ARG A 222 30.20 13.28 39.37
C ARG A 222 28.96 13.41 40.28
N PRO A 223 28.74 12.46 41.18
CA PRO A 223 27.65 12.58 42.16
C PRO A 223 27.74 13.91 42.92
N GLY A 224 26.60 14.63 43.03
CA GLY A 224 26.52 15.91 43.72
C GLY A 224 27.09 17.11 42.93
N GLN A 225 27.47 16.98 41.70
CA GLN A 225 27.94 18.07 40.85
C GLN A 225 26.76 18.83 40.24
N ASP A 226 26.74 20.15 40.43
CA ASP A 226 25.83 21.04 39.71
C ASP A 226 26.28 21.17 38.25
N GLU A 227 25.34 21.04 37.31
CA GLU A 227 25.62 21.13 35.89
C GLU A 227 24.50 21.88 35.15
N GLU A 228 24.88 22.73 34.21
CA GLU A 228 23.95 23.47 33.36
C GLU A 228 24.10 22.96 31.89
N TRP A 229 23.04 22.41 31.35
CA TRP A 229 22.96 21.99 29.97
C TRP A 229 22.14 22.98 29.17
N ARG A 230 22.63 23.33 27.99
CA ARG A 230 21.96 24.25 27.08
C ARG A 230 21.62 23.54 25.80
N LEU A 231 20.34 23.51 25.51
CA LEU A 231 19.78 22.92 24.27
C LEU A 231 19.17 24.03 23.44
N ARG A 232 19.56 24.09 22.19
CA ARG A 232 18.96 24.99 21.21
C ARG A 232 17.96 24.21 20.34
N VAL A 233 16.73 24.75 20.24
CA VAL A 233 15.65 24.19 19.42
C VAL A 233 15.40 25.15 18.28
N THR A 234 15.51 24.66 17.04
CA THR A 234 15.29 25.46 15.82
C THR A 234 14.37 24.74 14.85
N TYR A 235 13.73 25.52 13.98
CA TYR A 235 13.13 24.99 12.78
C TYR A 235 14.22 24.53 11.79
N PRO A 236 13.87 23.71 10.75
CA PRO A 236 14.84 23.29 9.73
C PRO A 236 15.48 24.43 8.97
N ASP A 237 14.85 25.59 8.93
CA ASP A 237 15.35 26.83 8.32
C ASP A 237 16.28 27.64 9.26
N GLY A 238 16.60 27.11 10.43
CA GLY A 238 17.49 27.73 11.42
C GLY A 238 16.86 28.76 12.35
N ARG A 239 15.60 29.14 12.13
CA ARG A 239 14.88 30.08 13.01
C ARG A 239 14.64 29.45 14.39
N PRO A 240 14.72 30.23 15.50
CA PRO A 240 14.39 29.74 16.83
C PRO A 240 12.97 29.20 16.88
N ALA A 241 12.78 28.04 17.47
CA ALA A 241 11.45 27.44 17.62
C ALA A 241 10.96 27.60 19.08
N ARG A 242 9.68 27.93 19.20
CA ARG A 242 8.99 27.85 20.49
C ARG A 242 8.40 26.45 20.62
N ALA A 243 8.91 25.65 21.53
CA ALA A 243 8.50 24.27 21.72
C ALA A 243 8.37 23.92 23.19
N ALA A 244 7.51 22.97 23.53
CA ALA A 244 7.52 22.29 24.80
C ALA A 244 8.54 21.15 24.75
N LEU A 245 9.35 21.02 25.78
CA LEU A 245 10.37 19.99 25.92
C LEU A 245 10.09 19.16 27.16
N THR A 246 10.12 17.86 27.03
CA THR A 246 10.21 16.92 28.14
C THR A 246 11.58 16.28 28.10
N ALA A 247 12.31 16.35 29.16
CA ALA A 247 13.65 15.77 29.29
C ALA A 247 13.67 14.81 30.47
N THR A 248 14.44 13.75 30.36
CA THR A 248 14.75 12.84 31.45
C THR A 248 16.24 12.55 31.49
N LEU A 249 16.75 12.31 32.67
CA LEU A 249 18.11 11.89 32.90
C LEU A 249 18.07 10.56 33.65
N TYR A 250 18.82 9.60 33.21
CA TYR A 250 18.95 8.32 33.90
C TYR A 250 20.37 7.76 33.67
N ASP A 251 20.75 6.83 34.53
CA ASP A 251 22.05 6.18 34.43
C ASP A 251 22.04 5.20 33.24
N ALA A 252 22.93 5.43 32.27
CA ALA A 252 23.03 4.58 31.05
C ALA A 252 23.40 3.14 31.36
N SER A 253 23.93 2.83 32.56
CA SER A 253 24.18 1.44 32.94
C SER A 253 22.90 0.61 33.07
N LEU A 254 21.77 1.28 33.32
CA LEU A 254 20.45 0.65 33.41
C LEU A 254 19.98 0.07 32.05
N ASP A 255 20.47 0.58 30.93
CA ASP A 255 20.14 0.05 29.58
C ASP A 255 20.57 -1.41 29.40
N ARG A 256 21.52 -1.90 30.20
CA ARG A 256 21.90 -3.33 30.21
C ARG A 256 20.81 -4.24 30.74
N PHE A 257 19.92 -3.71 31.57
CA PHE A 257 18.84 -4.48 32.21
C PHE A 257 17.50 -4.23 31.52
N ALA A 258 17.20 -3.01 31.18
CA ALA A 258 15.98 -2.63 30.45
C ALA A 258 16.20 -1.32 29.69
N PRO A 259 16.30 -1.36 28.35
CA PRO A 259 16.44 -0.15 27.56
C PRO A 259 15.19 0.72 27.69
N LEU A 260 15.38 2.01 27.93
CA LEU A 260 14.30 2.97 28.04
C LEU A 260 13.70 3.27 26.68
N ASN A 261 12.48 2.79 26.45
CA ASN A 261 11.71 3.11 25.27
C ASN A 261 10.66 4.17 25.57
N TRP A 262 10.69 5.26 24.82
CA TRP A 262 9.65 6.27 24.91
C TRP A 262 8.45 5.87 24.06
N PRO A 263 7.29 5.54 24.67
CA PRO A 263 6.12 5.11 23.91
C PRO A 263 5.36 6.27 23.26
N VAL A 264 5.90 7.49 23.31
CA VAL A 264 5.23 8.68 22.78
C VAL A 264 5.41 8.74 21.27
N ARG A 265 4.37 8.36 20.54
CA ARG A 265 4.26 8.57 19.09
C ARG A 265 3.23 9.67 18.82
N LEU A 266 3.69 10.82 18.38
CA LEU A 266 2.79 11.87 17.90
C LEU A 266 2.34 11.46 16.50
N SER A 267 1.05 11.16 16.37
CA SER A 267 0.40 10.87 15.09
C SER A 267 -0.58 11.99 14.78
N PHE A 268 -0.48 12.54 13.59
CA PHE A 268 -1.43 13.52 13.06
C PHE A 268 -2.19 12.84 11.92
N PRO A 269 -3.29 12.13 12.21
CA PRO A 269 -4.04 11.43 11.18
C PRO A 269 -4.57 12.45 10.16
N ARG A 270 -4.46 12.09 8.89
CA ARG A 270 -5.00 12.85 7.78
C ARG A 270 -6.07 12.00 7.14
N PHE A 271 -7.20 12.59 6.93
CA PHE A 271 -8.29 11.94 6.24
C PHE A 271 -8.29 12.35 4.77
N VAL A 272 -8.07 11.40 3.88
CA VAL A 272 -8.31 11.54 2.45
C VAL A 272 -9.56 10.76 2.14
N PRO A 273 -10.61 11.38 1.55
CA PRO A 273 -11.85 10.69 1.27
C PRO A 273 -11.60 9.54 0.30
N TYR A 274 -12.24 8.41 0.55
CA TYR A 274 -12.24 7.32 -0.41
C TYR A 274 -13.31 7.58 -1.46
N ALA A 275 -12.95 7.56 -2.73
CA ALA A 275 -13.86 7.66 -3.85
C ALA A 275 -13.50 6.59 -4.87
N SER A 276 -14.46 5.80 -5.28
CA SER A 276 -14.29 4.77 -6.30
C SER A 276 -15.56 4.61 -7.10
N TRP A 277 -15.41 4.44 -8.42
CA TRP A 277 -16.53 4.19 -9.32
C TRP A 277 -17.05 2.75 -9.21
N SER A 278 -16.32 1.84 -8.60
CA SER A 278 -16.73 0.46 -8.40
C SER A 278 -17.94 0.32 -7.46
N SER A 279 -18.19 1.31 -6.59
CA SER A 279 -19.35 1.34 -5.71
C SER A 279 -20.65 1.83 -6.40
N LEU A 280 -20.56 2.28 -7.65
CA LEU A 280 -21.71 2.75 -8.44
C LEU A 280 -22.24 1.69 -9.40
N SER A 281 -22.04 0.41 -9.12
CA SER A 281 -22.77 -0.64 -9.83
C SER A 281 -24.24 -0.55 -9.45
N GLN A 282 -25.02 0.16 -10.27
CA GLN A 282 -26.47 0.07 -10.22
C GLN A 282 -26.85 -1.32 -10.75
N THR A 283 -27.04 -2.25 -9.84
CA THR A 283 -27.79 -3.46 -10.16
C THR A 283 -29.25 -3.08 -10.19
N CYS A 284 -29.81 -2.87 -11.37
CA CYS A 284 -31.25 -2.92 -11.56
C CYS A 284 -31.70 -4.38 -11.35
N SER A 285 -32.06 -4.73 -10.14
CA SER A 285 -32.78 -5.97 -9.89
C SER A 285 -34.27 -5.64 -10.04
N SER A 286 -34.89 -6.08 -11.11
CA SER A 286 -36.33 -6.16 -11.18
C SER A 286 -36.77 -7.36 -10.35
N TYR A 287 -37.35 -7.10 -9.21
CA TYR A 287 -38.08 -8.13 -8.49
C TYR A 287 -39.46 -8.29 -9.17
N ALA A 288 -39.61 -9.35 -9.93
CA ALA A 288 -40.97 -9.83 -10.18
C ALA A 288 -41.47 -10.33 -8.83
N ALA A 289 -42.42 -9.63 -8.23
CA ALA A 289 -43.17 -10.18 -7.13
C ALA A 289 -43.90 -11.41 -7.67
N LEU A 290 -43.31 -12.58 -7.45
CA LEU A 290 -44.08 -13.80 -7.58
C LEU A 290 -45.08 -13.76 -6.40
N ASP A 291 -46.36 -13.55 -6.71
CA ASP A 291 -47.44 -13.88 -5.79
C ASP A 291 -47.34 -15.39 -5.53
N ALA A 292 -46.50 -15.74 -4.59
CA ALA A 292 -46.45 -17.10 -4.10
C ALA A 292 -47.67 -17.28 -3.22
N ASP A 293 -48.61 -18.07 -3.70
CA ASP A 293 -49.69 -18.59 -2.87
C ASP A 293 -49.01 -19.44 -1.77
N TYR A 294 -48.73 -18.81 -0.64
CA TYR A 294 -48.15 -19.49 0.51
C TYR A 294 -49.19 -20.45 1.06
N ARG A 295 -49.29 -21.67 0.50
CA ARG A 295 -49.93 -22.75 1.18
C ARG A 295 -49.22 -22.93 2.52
N HIS A 296 -49.97 -22.71 3.59
CA HIS A 296 -49.52 -22.98 4.94
C HIS A 296 -49.23 -24.48 5.04
N VAL A 297 -47.97 -24.85 4.76
CA VAL A 297 -47.54 -26.23 5.05
C VAL A 297 -47.32 -26.27 6.54
N ALA A 298 -48.10 -27.09 7.23
CA ALA A 298 -47.91 -27.28 8.66
C ALA A 298 -46.43 -27.67 8.92
N PRO A 299 -45.74 -27.02 9.85
CA PRO A 299 -44.38 -27.38 10.16
C PRO A 299 -44.31 -28.83 10.55
N LEU A 300 -43.41 -29.59 9.90
CA LEU A 300 -43.16 -30.96 10.31
C LEU A 300 -42.54 -30.90 11.71
N SER A 301 -43.32 -31.34 12.71
CA SER A 301 -42.77 -31.52 14.06
C SER A 301 -42.19 -32.94 14.17
N PHE A 302 -40.93 -33.03 14.45
CA PHE A 302 -40.25 -34.28 14.74
C PHE A 302 -40.31 -34.48 16.25
N ASP A 303 -41.17 -35.42 16.71
CA ASP A 303 -41.44 -35.66 18.13
C ASP A 303 -40.26 -36.19 18.98
N HIS A 304 -39.12 -36.43 18.35
CA HIS A 304 -38.00 -37.12 19.05
C HIS A 304 -36.63 -36.49 18.80
N PHE A 305 -36.53 -35.28 18.29
CA PHE A 305 -35.26 -34.62 18.18
C PHE A 305 -35.02 -33.76 19.42
N ASP A 306 -34.21 -34.33 20.34
CA ASP A 306 -33.73 -33.55 21.48
C ASP A 306 -32.61 -32.61 21.04
N PRO A 307 -32.83 -31.28 21.00
CA PRO A 307 -31.80 -30.32 20.59
C PRO A 307 -30.61 -30.31 21.54
N SER A 308 -30.73 -30.91 22.75
CA SER A 308 -29.61 -31.06 23.67
C SER A 308 -28.58 -32.09 23.18
N LEU A 309 -28.98 -33.03 22.31
CA LEU A 309 -28.08 -33.98 21.67
C LEU A 309 -27.20 -33.32 20.56
N CYS A 310 -27.61 -32.18 20.06
CA CYS A 310 -26.83 -31.34 19.17
C CYS A 310 -26.17 -30.21 19.93
N SER A 311 -25.75 -30.43 21.16
CA SER A 311 -25.00 -29.44 21.91
C SER A 311 -23.68 -29.18 21.15
N SER A 312 -23.40 -27.90 20.94
CA SER A 312 -22.19 -27.41 20.27
C SER A 312 -20.88 -27.95 20.87
N SER A 313 -20.94 -28.49 22.08
CA SER A 313 -19.81 -29.15 22.76
C SER A 313 -19.33 -30.42 22.03
N HIS A 314 -20.20 -31.17 21.35
CA HIS A 314 -19.79 -32.35 20.57
C HIS A 314 -19.11 -31.96 19.23
N TYR A 315 -19.46 -30.85 18.66
CA TYR A 315 -18.84 -30.35 17.44
C TYR A 315 -17.39 -29.87 17.69
N PHE A 316 -17.09 -29.44 18.91
CA PHE A 316 -15.78 -28.94 19.29
C PHE A 316 -14.75 -30.03 19.57
N VAL A 317 -15.20 -31.20 19.94
CA VAL A 317 -14.29 -32.37 20.18
C VAL A 317 -13.79 -32.95 18.86
N LEU A 318 -14.51 -32.73 17.76
CA LEU A 318 -14.15 -33.22 16.43
C LEU A 318 -13.35 -32.18 15.59
N ALA A 319 -13.32 -30.93 16.00
CA ALA A 319 -12.55 -29.89 15.35
C ALA A 319 -11.24 -29.71 16.12
N GLU A 320 -10.18 -30.38 15.69
CA GLU A 320 -8.84 -30.22 16.26
C GLU A 320 -8.44 -28.75 16.32
N GLY A 321 -8.38 -28.18 17.51
CA GLY A 321 -7.73 -26.91 17.79
C GLY A 321 -8.61 -25.70 18.11
N MET A 322 -9.93 -25.79 18.11
CA MET A 322 -10.78 -24.67 18.53
C MET A 322 -11.05 -24.68 20.05
N ARG A 323 -10.69 -23.59 20.72
CA ARG A 323 -10.99 -23.42 22.15
C ARG A 323 -12.49 -23.18 22.36
N PRO A 324 -13.14 -23.84 23.32
CA PRO A 324 -14.60 -23.72 23.55
C PRO A 324 -15.11 -22.31 23.84
N GLY A 325 -14.25 -21.39 24.29
CA GLY A 325 -14.60 -20.03 24.67
C GLY A 325 -14.90 -19.07 23.53
N ILE A 326 -14.52 -19.38 22.27
CA ILE A 326 -14.62 -18.43 21.16
C ILE A 326 -16.02 -18.43 20.54
N MET A 327 -16.80 -19.50 20.70
CA MET A 327 -18.14 -19.58 20.11
C MET A 327 -19.29 -19.27 21.08
N MET A 328 -19.07 -19.26 22.38
CA MET A 328 -20.12 -18.79 23.30
C MET A 328 -20.39 -17.29 23.17
N ASP A 329 -19.41 -16.51 22.68
CA ASP A 329 -19.55 -15.07 22.51
C ASP A 329 -20.39 -14.69 21.28
N GLN A 330 -20.49 -15.56 20.27
CA GLN A 330 -21.30 -15.30 19.08
C GLN A 330 -22.80 -15.62 19.25
N SER A 331 -23.16 -16.48 20.21
CA SER A 331 -24.55 -16.82 20.46
C SER A 331 -25.27 -15.86 21.43
N VAL A 332 -24.50 -15.17 22.29
CA VAL A 332 -25.05 -14.20 23.26
C VAL A 332 -25.33 -12.84 22.62
N GLY A 333 -24.64 -12.49 21.53
CA GLY A 333 -24.86 -11.22 20.80
C GLY A 333 -26.17 -11.14 20.01
N ARG A 334 -26.96 -12.21 19.95
CA ARG A 334 -28.21 -12.26 19.17
C ARG A 334 -29.50 -12.14 19.98
N MET A 335 -29.42 -12.02 21.28
CA MET A 335 -30.59 -11.99 22.16
C MET A 335 -30.87 -10.65 22.87
N THR A 336 -30.17 -9.57 22.52
CA THR A 336 -30.45 -8.26 23.17
C THR A 336 -30.87 -7.17 22.18
N SER A 337 -31.80 -7.46 21.32
CA SER A 337 -32.50 -6.42 20.54
C SER A 337 -33.92 -6.12 21.07
N ALA A 338 -34.12 -6.25 22.36
CA ALA A 338 -35.36 -5.76 23.05
C ALA A 338 -34.96 -5.16 24.39
N GLY A 339 -34.22 -4.07 24.37
CA GLY A 339 -33.87 -3.27 25.55
C GLY A 339 -34.13 -1.81 25.25
N THR A 340 -35.17 -1.28 25.82
CA THR A 340 -35.64 0.09 25.89
C THR A 340 -34.47 1.07 26.02
N ALA A 341 -34.37 2.04 25.10
CA ALA A 341 -33.41 3.14 25.16
C ALA A 341 -33.54 3.91 26.49
N PRO A 342 -32.45 4.23 27.19
CA PRO A 342 -32.52 5.11 28.34
C PRO A 342 -32.86 6.53 27.87
N ARG A 343 -33.86 7.14 28.49
CA ARG A 343 -34.23 8.54 28.30
C ARG A 343 -33.00 9.41 28.68
N LEU A 344 -32.60 10.26 27.75
CA LEU A 344 -31.69 11.37 28.02
C LEU A 344 -32.31 12.28 29.06
N SER A 345 -31.66 12.46 30.19
CA SER A 345 -31.97 13.47 31.17
C SER A 345 -31.68 14.86 30.61
N GLU A 346 -32.63 15.77 30.79
CA GLU A 346 -32.50 17.18 30.40
C GLU A 346 -31.30 17.89 31.08
N PRO A 347 -30.68 18.87 30.42
CA PRO A 347 -29.59 19.62 31.01
C PRO A 347 -30.10 20.57 32.09
N VAL A 348 -29.44 20.54 33.23
CA VAL A 348 -29.65 21.47 34.35
C VAL A 348 -29.10 22.85 33.98
N PRO A 349 -29.83 23.96 34.13
CA PRO A 349 -29.32 25.29 33.86
C PRO A 349 -28.36 25.71 34.96
N VAL A 350 -27.15 26.16 34.56
CA VAL A 350 -26.19 26.82 35.44
C VAL A 350 -26.61 28.26 35.61
N ARG A 351 -26.73 28.66 36.89
CA ARG A 351 -26.80 30.06 37.31
C ARG A 351 -25.42 30.70 37.33
#